data_8dae550e6ee0115eeae1e07016451d18
#
_entry.id   8dae550e6ee0115eeae1e07016451d18
#
_cell.length_a   1.000
_cell.length_b   1.000
_cell.length_c   1.000
_cell.angle_alpha   90.00
_cell.angle_beta   90.00
_cell.angle_gamma   90.00
#
_symmetry.space_group_name_H-M   'P 1'
#
loop_
_entity.id
_entity.type
_entity.pdbx_description
1 polymer ?
#
loop_
_entity_poly.entity_id
_entity_poly.type
_entity_poly.pdbx_seq_one_letter_code
_entity_poly.pdbx_strand_id
1 'polypeptide(L)'
;MDDGSTDETVKICESFPQVTEIHSQKDLPFDETRDKNKLLEIALKRDPDFIITLDGDEVVMPNSKQRIFYELNVLYPNVSLFEMKEIYVWDEPNRYRCDGIFNNTWSKKLFRLKNQPEDLQFARTKFPGNAHCAAFPDNLIGGTQSVRSKVKILHYGYYDEELRKKKYNFLNKLDPNNTEFDGYRHIFSEESKFSGPNGMEFRLISEIEE
;
A
#
# COMPACT_ATOMS: atom_id res chain seq x y z
N MET A 1 -10.18 -8.15 -2.29
CA MET A 1 -11.08 -8.03 -1.13
C MET A 1 -11.96 -6.83 -1.34
N ASP A 2 -13.26 -7.00 -1.16
CA ASP A 2 -14.24 -5.92 -1.14
C ASP A 2 -14.91 -5.89 0.24
N ASP A 3 -14.84 -4.78 0.93
CA ASP A 3 -15.34 -4.62 2.30
C ASP A 3 -16.75 -3.98 2.31
N GLY A 4 -17.61 -4.45 1.42
CA GLY A 4 -19.00 -4.05 1.32
C GLY A 4 -19.24 -2.77 0.53
N SER A 5 -18.54 -2.58 -0.57
CA SER A 5 -18.78 -1.46 -1.49
C SER A 5 -20.24 -1.39 -1.94
N THR A 6 -20.80 -0.19 -1.97
CA THR A 6 -22.18 0.08 -2.38
C THR A 6 -22.27 0.76 -3.75
N ASP A 7 -21.13 1.03 -4.36
CA ASP A 7 -20.98 1.64 -5.68
C ASP A 7 -20.61 0.60 -6.75
N GLU A 8 -20.13 1.04 -7.90
CA GLU A 8 -19.77 0.17 -9.03
C GLU A 8 -18.41 -0.56 -8.84
N THR A 9 -17.75 -0.47 -7.69
CA THR A 9 -16.40 -1.01 -7.45
C THR A 9 -16.31 -2.49 -7.84
N VAL A 10 -17.22 -3.33 -7.36
CA VAL A 10 -17.20 -4.79 -7.64
C VAL A 10 -17.37 -5.04 -9.14
N LYS A 11 -18.33 -4.38 -9.80
CA LYS A 11 -18.57 -4.52 -11.25
C LYS A 11 -17.36 -4.07 -12.08
N ILE A 12 -16.71 -2.99 -11.66
CA ILE A 12 -15.48 -2.52 -12.31
C ILE A 12 -14.41 -3.61 -12.20
N CYS A 13 -14.18 -4.16 -11.02
CA CYS A 13 -13.21 -5.25 -10.81
C CYS A 13 -13.55 -6.47 -11.69
N GLU A 14 -14.80 -6.90 -11.73
CA GLU A 14 -15.26 -8.03 -12.56
C GLU A 14 -15.03 -7.81 -14.07
N SER A 15 -14.97 -6.56 -14.52
CA SER A 15 -14.72 -6.24 -15.93
C SER A 15 -13.28 -6.49 -16.39
N PHE A 16 -12.35 -6.68 -15.46
CA PHE A 16 -10.94 -6.93 -15.77
C PHE A 16 -10.63 -8.44 -15.79
N PRO A 17 -10.20 -9.02 -16.93
CA PRO A 17 -9.90 -10.44 -17.03
C PRO A 17 -8.73 -10.91 -16.13
N GLN A 18 -7.93 -9.97 -15.63
CA GLN A 18 -6.84 -10.23 -14.68
C GLN A 18 -7.34 -10.44 -13.25
N VAL A 19 -8.52 -9.94 -12.92
CA VAL A 19 -9.16 -10.18 -11.63
C VAL A 19 -9.77 -11.57 -11.65
N THR A 20 -9.14 -12.51 -11.00
CA THR A 20 -9.52 -13.93 -11.03
C THR A 20 -10.44 -14.32 -9.89
N GLU A 21 -10.49 -13.53 -8.82
CA GLU A 21 -11.33 -13.79 -7.66
C GLU A 21 -11.61 -12.48 -6.91
N ILE A 22 -12.86 -12.29 -6.50
CA ILE A 22 -13.28 -11.20 -5.61
C ILE A 22 -13.87 -11.85 -4.36
N HIS A 23 -13.30 -11.53 -3.21
CA HIS A 23 -13.87 -11.90 -1.93
C HIS A 23 -14.54 -10.69 -1.32
N SER A 24 -15.88 -10.70 -1.31
CA SER A 24 -16.69 -9.65 -0.71
C SER A 24 -17.16 -10.06 0.67
N GLN A 25 -17.11 -9.13 1.61
CA GLN A 25 -17.67 -9.29 2.94
C GLN A 25 -18.57 -8.10 3.25
N LYS A 26 -19.69 -8.38 3.93
CA LYS A 26 -20.64 -7.36 4.39
C LYS A 26 -20.83 -7.53 5.87
N ASP A 27 -21.15 -6.44 6.54
CA ASP A 27 -21.55 -6.44 7.97
C ASP A 27 -20.48 -6.93 8.96
N LEU A 28 -19.22 -7.05 8.52
CA LEU A 28 -18.11 -7.30 9.41
C LEU A 28 -17.41 -5.99 9.81
N PRO A 29 -16.98 -5.85 11.06
CA PRO A 29 -16.19 -4.70 11.44
C PRO A 29 -14.86 -4.69 10.67
N PHE A 30 -14.36 -3.50 10.37
CA PHE A 30 -13.07 -3.31 9.69
C PHE A 30 -11.94 -4.01 10.45
N ASP A 31 -11.17 -4.85 9.77
CA ASP A 31 -10.00 -5.55 10.31
C ASP A 31 -9.01 -5.88 9.20
N GLU A 32 -8.05 -5.00 8.97
CA GLU A 32 -7.06 -5.13 7.91
C GLU A 32 -6.23 -6.42 8.02
N THR A 33 -5.91 -6.86 9.23
CA THR A 33 -5.12 -8.09 9.45
C THR A 33 -5.88 -9.34 9.01
N ARG A 34 -7.16 -9.44 9.39
CA ARG A 34 -8.03 -10.52 8.93
C ARG A 34 -8.11 -10.56 7.41
N ASP A 35 -8.30 -9.38 6.81
CA ASP A 35 -8.56 -9.27 5.39
C ASP A 35 -7.31 -9.56 4.56
N LYS A 36 -6.15 -9.09 4.96
CA LYS A 36 -4.87 -9.42 4.31
C LYS A 36 -4.51 -10.89 4.47
N ASN A 37 -4.77 -11.50 5.62
CA ASN A 37 -4.57 -12.95 5.81
C ASN A 37 -5.52 -13.77 4.93
N LYS A 38 -6.77 -13.32 4.75
CA LYS A 38 -7.70 -13.98 3.83
C LYS A 38 -7.24 -13.88 2.37
N LEU A 39 -6.76 -12.72 1.95
CA LEU A 39 -6.17 -12.55 0.62
C LEU A 39 -4.91 -13.39 0.42
N LEU A 40 -4.06 -13.49 1.44
CA LEU A 40 -2.86 -14.34 1.40
C LEU A 40 -3.24 -15.83 1.25
N GLU A 41 -4.21 -16.33 2.04
CA GLU A 41 -4.73 -17.70 1.90
C GLU A 41 -5.20 -18.00 0.47
N ILE A 42 -5.95 -17.07 -0.13
CA ILE A 42 -6.46 -17.20 -1.49
C ILE A 42 -5.31 -17.21 -2.51
N ALA A 43 -4.34 -16.31 -2.35
CA ALA A 43 -3.19 -16.22 -3.24
C ALA A 43 -2.30 -17.45 -3.19
N LEU A 44 -2.02 -17.99 -2.00
CA LEU A 44 -1.19 -19.18 -1.81
C LEU A 44 -1.75 -20.44 -2.50
N LYS A 45 -3.06 -20.56 -2.63
CA LYS A 45 -3.71 -21.68 -3.39
C LYS A 45 -3.34 -21.72 -4.86
N ARG A 46 -2.76 -20.65 -5.40
CA ARG A 46 -2.34 -20.52 -6.80
C ARG A 46 -0.84 -20.75 -7.01
N ASP A 47 -0.11 -21.09 -5.94
CA ASP A 47 1.33 -21.36 -5.95
C ASP A 47 2.15 -20.28 -6.68
N PRO A 48 2.02 -18.99 -6.31
CA PRO A 48 2.73 -17.92 -6.97
C PRO A 48 4.20 -17.87 -6.52
N ASP A 49 5.10 -17.46 -7.41
CA ASP A 49 6.51 -17.24 -7.06
C ASP A 49 6.73 -16.04 -6.14
N PHE A 50 5.85 -15.02 -6.27
CA PHE A 50 5.90 -13.79 -5.46
C PHE A 50 4.52 -13.12 -5.37
N ILE A 51 4.36 -12.28 -4.38
CA ILE A 51 3.15 -11.48 -4.15
C ILE A 51 3.52 -10.01 -4.09
N ILE A 52 2.70 -9.15 -4.71
CA ILE A 52 2.65 -7.71 -4.48
C ILE A 52 1.35 -7.42 -3.73
N THR A 53 1.46 -6.80 -2.56
CA THR A 53 0.30 -6.31 -1.81
C THR A 53 0.02 -4.86 -2.21
N LEU A 54 -1.19 -4.61 -2.69
CA LEU A 54 -1.65 -3.25 -3.05
C LEU A 54 -2.95 -2.95 -2.31
N ASP A 55 -3.06 -1.75 -1.81
CA ASP A 55 -4.31 -1.22 -1.29
C ASP A 55 -5.21 -0.75 -2.44
N GLY A 56 -6.52 -0.58 -2.20
CA GLY A 56 -7.47 -0.24 -3.25
C GLY A 56 -7.24 1.12 -3.92
N ASP A 57 -6.43 1.97 -3.31
CA ASP A 57 -6.02 3.29 -3.78
C ASP A 57 -4.58 3.33 -4.32
N GLU A 58 -3.98 2.17 -4.61
CA GLU A 58 -2.60 2.04 -5.08
C GLU A 58 -2.50 1.41 -6.47
N VAL A 59 -1.60 1.93 -7.29
CA VAL A 59 -1.31 1.41 -8.63
C VAL A 59 0.21 1.34 -8.85
N VAL A 60 0.69 0.18 -9.29
CA VAL A 60 2.09 0.05 -9.75
C VAL A 60 2.29 0.92 -10.99
N MET A 61 3.35 1.72 -11.03
CA MET A 61 3.63 2.57 -12.18
C MET A 61 3.63 1.77 -13.49
N PRO A 62 3.13 2.35 -14.59
CA PRO A 62 3.14 1.72 -15.91
C PRO A 62 4.54 1.20 -16.30
N ASN A 63 4.56 0.13 -17.10
CA ASN A 63 5.79 -0.52 -17.63
C ASN A 63 6.70 -1.18 -16.58
N SER A 64 6.26 -1.28 -15.32
CA SER A 64 7.07 -1.88 -14.24
C SER A 64 7.24 -3.40 -14.34
N LYS A 65 6.44 -4.11 -15.13
CA LYS A 65 6.45 -5.58 -15.19
C LYS A 65 7.84 -6.15 -15.51
N GLN A 66 8.47 -5.66 -16.57
CA GLN A 66 9.81 -6.14 -16.97
C GLN A 66 10.85 -5.81 -15.89
N ARG A 67 10.72 -4.65 -15.25
CA ARG A 67 11.62 -4.23 -14.18
C ARG A 67 11.49 -5.14 -12.96
N ILE A 68 10.28 -5.48 -12.55
CA ILE A 68 10.02 -6.43 -11.46
C ILE A 68 10.69 -7.77 -11.77
N PHE A 69 10.45 -8.34 -12.95
CA PHE A 69 11.07 -9.61 -13.34
C PHE A 69 12.59 -9.54 -13.36
N TYR A 70 13.18 -8.45 -13.84
CA TYR A 70 14.62 -8.26 -13.86
C TYR A 70 15.20 -8.17 -12.43
N GLU A 71 14.58 -7.41 -11.55
CA GLU A 71 15.00 -7.30 -10.15
C GLU A 71 14.92 -8.65 -9.42
N LEU A 72 13.80 -9.35 -9.57
CA LEU A 72 13.58 -10.62 -8.90
C LEU A 72 14.52 -11.74 -9.37
N ASN A 73 14.82 -11.81 -10.65
CA ASN A 73 15.51 -12.98 -11.22
C ASN A 73 16.98 -12.73 -11.55
N VAL A 74 17.38 -11.47 -11.74
CA VAL A 74 18.74 -11.13 -12.17
C VAL A 74 19.49 -10.35 -11.10
N LEU A 75 18.93 -9.24 -10.61
CA LEU A 75 19.65 -8.40 -9.65
C LEU A 75 19.65 -8.96 -8.23
N TYR A 76 18.51 -9.50 -7.80
CA TYR A 76 18.28 -9.90 -6.40
C TYR A 76 17.64 -11.30 -6.29
N PRO A 77 18.22 -12.34 -6.88
CA PRO A 77 17.59 -13.67 -6.97
C PRO A 77 17.36 -14.33 -5.60
N ASN A 78 18.09 -13.91 -4.58
CA ASN A 78 18.03 -14.47 -3.22
C ASN A 78 17.39 -13.54 -2.20
N VAL A 79 16.85 -12.38 -2.62
CA VAL A 79 16.17 -11.46 -1.73
C VAL A 79 14.69 -11.83 -1.62
N SER A 80 14.19 -11.87 -0.39
CA SER A 80 12.80 -12.23 -0.11
C SER A 80 11.86 -11.04 -0.06
N LEU A 81 12.35 -9.83 0.24
CA LEU A 81 11.51 -8.67 0.52
C LEU A 81 12.02 -7.41 -0.19
N PHE A 82 11.10 -6.70 -0.84
CA PHE A 82 11.39 -5.48 -1.60
C PHE A 82 10.55 -4.31 -1.09
N GLU A 83 11.19 -3.16 -0.97
CA GLU A 83 10.56 -1.88 -0.69
C GLU A 83 10.29 -1.13 -2.00
N MET A 84 9.08 -0.63 -2.16
CA MET A 84 8.68 0.22 -3.28
C MET A 84 8.45 1.64 -2.80
N LYS A 85 8.92 2.62 -3.55
CA LYS A 85 8.67 4.03 -3.24
C LYS A 85 7.22 4.38 -3.53
N GLU A 86 6.55 5.01 -2.57
CA GLU A 86 5.21 5.54 -2.76
C GLU A 86 5.27 6.97 -3.30
N ILE A 87 4.47 7.24 -4.31
CA ILE A 87 4.31 8.53 -4.97
C ILE A 87 2.86 8.99 -4.72
N TYR A 88 2.68 9.97 -3.88
CA TYR A 88 1.36 10.42 -3.44
C TYR A 88 0.77 11.41 -4.44
N VAL A 89 -0.13 10.92 -5.30
CA VAL A 89 -0.84 11.74 -6.30
C VAL A 89 -1.76 12.73 -5.58
N TRP A 90 -1.71 14.02 -6.02
CA TRP A 90 -2.34 15.10 -5.25
C TRP A 90 -3.00 16.14 -6.16
N ASP A 91 -4.31 16.30 -6.03
CA ASP A 91 -5.23 17.21 -6.73
C ASP A 91 -5.32 17.01 -8.25
N GLU A 92 -4.23 16.66 -8.91
CA GLU A 92 -4.15 16.48 -10.36
C GLU A 92 -3.53 15.11 -10.70
N PRO A 93 -3.98 14.42 -11.76
CA PRO A 93 -3.54 13.05 -12.06
C PRO A 93 -2.06 12.93 -12.44
N ASN A 94 -1.42 14.04 -12.80
CA ASN A 94 -0.01 14.11 -13.18
C ASN A 94 0.88 14.82 -12.14
N ARG A 95 0.34 15.18 -10.98
CA ARG A 95 1.04 15.88 -9.91
C ARG A 95 1.12 15.03 -8.64
N TYR A 96 2.23 15.08 -7.94
CA TYR A 96 2.40 14.40 -6.66
C TYR A 96 3.04 15.31 -5.62
N ARG A 97 2.71 15.05 -4.35
CA ARG A 97 3.30 15.72 -3.20
C ARG A 97 4.66 15.11 -2.86
N CYS A 98 5.68 15.95 -2.61
CA CYS A 98 7.05 15.52 -2.42
C CYS A 98 7.78 16.20 -1.25
N ASP A 99 7.06 16.75 -0.30
CA ASP A 99 7.63 17.30 0.94
C ASP A 99 7.58 16.30 2.10
N GLY A 100 8.36 16.54 3.12
CA GLY A 100 8.33 15.79 4.37
C GLY A 100 8.31 14.27 4.19
N ILE A 101 7.34 13.59 4.81
CA ILE A 101 7.18 12.14 4.70
C ILE A 101 6.83 11.71 3.27
N PHE A 102 6.11 12.55 2.51
CA PHE A 102 5.69 12.22 1.15
C PHE A 102 6.85 12.14 0.14
N ASN A 103 8.01 12.69 0.48
CA ASN A 103 9.19 12.59 -0.37
C ASN A 103 9.93 11.25 -0.23
N ASN A 104 9.84 10.57 0.89
CA ASN A 104 10.71 9.42 1.18
C ASN A 104 9.98 8.25 1.86
N THR A 105 8.74 8.01 1.52
CA THR A 105 8.01 6.84 2.00
C THR A 105 8.32 5.63 1.13
N TRP A 106 8.77 4.54 1.80
CA TRP A 106 9.07 3.26 1.19
C TRP A 106 8.27 2.18 1.90
N SER A 107 7.52 1.41 1.16
CA SER A 107 6.67 0.36 1.71
C SER A 107 7.10 -1.01 1.21
N LYS A 108 7.08 -1.97 2.11
CA LYS A 108 7.45 -3.37 1.85
C LYS A 108 6.27 -4.09 1.21
N LYS A 109 6.15 -3.98 -0.11
CA LYS A 109 4.96 -4.40 -0.87
C LYS A 109 5.14 -5.66 -1.71
N LEU A 110 6.40 -6.05 -2.02
CA LEU A 110 6.68 -7.20 -2.86
C LEU A 110 7.52 -8.22 -2.08
N PHE A 111 7.06 -9.45 -2.01
CA PHE A 111 7.80 -10.51 -1.34
C PHE A 111 7.75 -11.82 -2.13
N ARG A 112 8.86 -12.58 -2.03
CA ARG A 112 9.07 -13.87 -2.69
C ARG A 112 8.54 -15.00 -1.81
N LEU A 113 7.89 -15.98 -2.42
CA LEU A 113 7.31 -17.14 -1.71
C LEU A 113 8.19 -18.39 -1.77
N LYS A 114 9.15 -18.44 -2.67
CA LYS A 114 10.05 -19.59 -2.76
C LYS A 114 10.79 -19.80 -1.43
N ASN A 115 10.72 -21.02 -0.90
CA ASN A 115 11.34 -21.44 0.37
C ASN A 115 10.79 -20.69 1.61
N GLN A 116 9.55 -20.23 1.55
CA GLN A 116 8.86 -19.63 2.70
C GLN A 116 8.08 -20.70 3.50
N PRO A 117 7.72 -20.41 4.76
CA PRO A 117 6.83 -21.27 5.55
C PRO A 117 5.46 -21.39 4.88
N GLU A 118 4.82 -22.56 5.05
CA GLU A 118 3.45 -22.78 4.56
C GLU A 118 2.40 -21.97 5.37
N ASP A 119 2.73 -21.60 6.60
CA ASP A 119 1.88 -20.86 7.54
C ASP A 119 2.17 -19.36 7.56
N LEU A 120 2.53 -18.79 6.40
CA LEU A 120 2.72 -17.34 6.30
C LEU A 120 1.50 -16.57 6.80
N GLN A 121 1.72 -15.53 7.60
CA GLN A 121 0.65 -14.70 8.14
C GLN A 121 1.09 -13.25 8.35
N PHE A 122 0.16 -12.33 8.16
CA PHE A 122 0.30 -10.94 8.57
C PHE A 122 -0.02 -10.79 10.06
N ALA A 123 0.89 -10.18 10.79
CA ALA A 123 0.66 -9.89 12.20
C ALA A 123 -0.16 -8.60 12.39
N ARG A 124 -0.95 -8.60 13.44
CA ARG A 124 -1.63 -7.41 13.91
C ARG A 124 -0.62 -6.41 14.47
N THR A 125 -0.72 -5.17 14.06
CA THR A 125 0.11 -4.09 14.63
C THR A 125 -0.46 -3.61 15.97
N LYS A 126 0.31 -2.77 16.67
CA LYS A 126 -0.11 -2.16 17.95
C LYS A 126 -1.06 -0.96 17.75
N PHE A 127 -1.39 -0.61 16.52
CA PHE A 127 -2.28 0.53 16.26
C PHE A 127 -3.72 0.22 16.66
N PRO A 128 -4.40 1.17 17.30
CA PRO A 128 -5.80 1.05 17.66
C PRO A 128 -6.74 0.82 16.46
N GLY A 129 -7.91 0.27 16.71
CA GLY A 129 -8.99 0.16 15.74
C GLY A 129 -8.75 -0.84 14.60
N ASN A 130 -7.74 -1.72 14.71
CA ASN A 130 -7.37 -2.66 13.63
C ASN A 130 -7.08 -1.98 12.29
N ALA A 131 -6.74 -0.68 12.32
CA ALA A 131 -6.56 0.16 11.14
C ALA A 131 -5.30 -0.17 10.32
N HIS A 132 -4.37 -0.88 10.94
CA HIS A 132 -3.11 -1.26 10.29
C HIS A 132 -2.69 -2.67 10.68
N CYS A 133 -2.17 -3.40 9.72
CA CYS A 133 -1.43 -4.63 9.95
C CYS A 133 0.03 -4.47 9.47
N ALA A 134 0.84 -5.49 9.66
CA ALA A 134 2.17 -5.53 9.08
C ALA A 134 2.10 -5.38 7.54
N ALA A 135 3.08 -4.73 6.94
CA ALA A 135 3.12 -4.52 5.50
C ALA A 135 3.46 -5.82 4.72
N PHE A 136 4.03 -6.81 5.41
CA PHE A 136 4.40 -8.13 4.88
C PHE A 136 4.20 -9.19 5.97
N PRO A 137 4.15 -10.50 5.63
CA PRO A 137 4.04 -11.57 6.63
C PRO A 137 5.15 -11.53 7.67
N ASP A 138 4.82 -11.61 8.95
CA ASP A 138 5.75 -11.46 10.06
C ASP A 138 6.75 -12.61 10.20
N ASN A 139 6.36 -13.81 9.75
CA ASN A 139 7.20 -15.01 9.71
C ASN A 139 7.92 -15.22 8.37
N LEU A 140 8.02 -14.18 7.52
CA LEU A 140 8.74 -14.26 6.24
C LEU A 140 10.24 -14.49 6.46
N ILE A 141 10.78 -15.59 5.95
CA ILE A 141 12.23 -15.88 5.98
C ILE A 141 12.96 -14.81 5.14
N GLY A 142 13.94 -14.15 5.75
CA GLY A 142 14.62 -13.00 5.11
C GLY A 142 13.88 -11.69 5.20
N GLY A 143 12.74 -11.63 5.91
CA GLY A 143 11.93 -10.41 6.08
C GLY A 143 12.61 -9.28 6.87
N THR A 144 13.73 -9.55 7.53
CA THR A 144 14.57 -8.53 8.18
C THR A 144 15.50 -7.80 7.20
N GLN A 145 15.67 -8.35 6.00
CA GLN A 145 16.52 -7.78 4.95
C GLN A 145 15.65 -7.44 3.74
N SER A 146 15.59 -6.18 3.38
CA SER A 146 14.88 -5.70 2.19
C SER A 146 15.81 -4.94 1.27
N VAL A 147 15.45 -4.88 0.00
CA VAL A 147 16.10 -4.01 -0.98
C VAL A 147 15.09 -3.02 -1.55
N ARG A 148 15.56 -1.83 -1.88
CA ARG A 148 14.75 -0.82 -2.54
C ARG A 148 14.66 -1.10 -4.02
N SER A 149 13.44 -1.37 -4.47
CA SER A 149 13.12 -1.54 -5.87
C SER A 149 13.17 -0.20 -6.62
N LYS A 150 13.49 -0.26 -7.90
CA LYS A 150 13.28 0.90 -8.80
C LYS A 150 11.80 1.08 -9.18
N VAL A 151 10.99 0.06 -8.97
CA VAL A 151 9.55 0.14 -9.20
C VAL A 151 8.89 1.02 -8.14
N LYS A 152 7.95 1.85 -8.57
CA LYS A 152 7.24 2.80 -7.71
C LYS A 152 5.75 2.53 -7.73
N ILE A 153 5.05 2.98 -6.71
CA ILE A 153 3.61 2.87 -6.55
C ILE A 153 3.02 4.27 -6.55
N LEU A 154 2.01 4.49 -7.39
CA LEU A 154 1.18 5.69 -7.33
C LEU A 154 0.09 5.45 -6.28
N HIS A 155 0.01 6.32 -5.29
CA HIS A 155 -0.96 6.26 -4.20
C HIS A 155 -1.98 7.39 -4.37
N TYR A 156 -3.24 7.03 -4.61
CA TYR A 156 -4.34 7.96 -4.88
C TYR A 156 -5.19 8.29 -3.65
N GLY A 157 -4.90 7.72 -2.48
CA GLY A 157 -5.71 7.90 -1.27
C GLY A 157 -5.77 9.32 -0.72
N TYR A 158 -4.97 10.23 -1.31
CA TYR A 158 -4.98 11.67 -1.00
C TYR A 158 -5.26 12.54 -2.23
N TYR A 159 -5.78 11.93 -3.31
CA TYR A 159 -5.92 12.55 -4.62
C TYR A 159 -6.68 13.87 -4.58
N ASP A 160 -7.85 13.91 -4.00
CA ASP A 160 -8.66 15.13 -3.90
C ASP A 160 -9.02 15.49 -2.46
N GLU A 161 -9.49 16.72 -2.25
CA GLU A 161 -9.80 17.24 -0.91
C GLU A 161 -10.93 16.44 -0.23
N GLU A 162 -11.89 15.93 -0.99
CA GLU A 162 -13.00 15.16 -0.43
C GLU A 162 -12.51 13.79 0.07
N LEU A 163 -11.67 13.09 -0.71
CA LEU A 163 -11.03 11.86 -0.27
C LEU A 163 -10.15 12.09 0.97
N ARG A 164 -9.38 13.19 1.00
CA ARG A 164 -8.58 13.55 2.17
C ARG A 164 -9.45 13.77 3.41
N LYS A 165 -10.58 14.48 3.29
CA LYS A 165 -11.55 14.67 4.39
C LYS A 165 -12.14 13.35 4.87
N LYS A 166 -12.55 12.48 3.96
CA LYS A 166 -13.08 11.16 4.28
C LYS A 166 -12.04 10.32 5.04
N LYS A 167 -10.81 10.24 4.52
CA LYS A 167 -9.70 9.50 5.14
C LYS A 167 -9.34 10.04 6.52
N TYR A 168 -9.25 11.36 6.66
CA TYR A 168 -9.00 12.02 7.95
C TYR A 168 -10.08 11.66 8.98
N ASN A 169 -11.36 11.81 8.62
CA ASN A 169 -12.46 11.49 9.51
C ASN A 169 -12.49 10.00 9.90
N PHE A 170 -12.22 9.12 8.95
CA PHE A 170 -12.13 7.68 9.19
C PHE A 170 -11.03 7.33 10.17
N LEU A 171 -9.81 7.82 9.94
CA LEU A 171 -8.65 7.55 10.80
C LEU A 171 -8.84 8.11 12.21
N ASN A 172 -9.35 9.33 12.36
CA ASN A 172 -9.64 9.92 13.66
C ASN A 172 -10.75 9.18 14.42
N LYS A 173 -11.70 8.55 13.72
CA LYS A 173 -12.72 7.71 14.36
C LYS A 173 -12.13 6.42 14.90
N LEU A 174 -11.16 5.83 14.19
CA LEU A 174 -10.48 4.60 14.60
C LEU A 174 -9.45 4.82 15.71
N ASP A 175 -8.74 5.94 15.65
CA ASP A 175 -7.67 6.31 16.58
C ASP A 175 -7.77 7.79 16.98
N PRO A 176 -8.76 8.15 17.83
CA PRO A 176 -9.06 9.54 18.18
C PRO A 176 -7.97 10.23 19.02
N ASN A 177 -7.08 9.46 19.64
CA ASN A 177 -6.01 9.96 20.50
C ASN A 177 -4.62 9.86 19.84
N ASN A 178 -4.58 9.79 18.51
CA ASN A 178 -3.33 9.64 17.78
C ASN A 178 -2.38 10.82 18.02
N THR A 179 -1.23 10.54 18.66
CA THR A 179 -0.13 11.49 18.84
C THR A 179 1.06 11.15 17.94
N GLU A 180 1.18 9.91 17.52
CA GLU A 180 2.29 9.42 16.71
C GLU A 180 2.25 10.04 15.31
N PHE A 181 1.08 10.05 14.68
CA PHE A 181 0.84 10.67 13.37
C PHE A 181 0.32 12.10 13.44
N ASP A 182 0.58 12.82 14.54
CA ASP A 182 0.20 14.22 14.71
C ASP A 182 -1.31 14.46 14.49
N GLY A 183 -2.16 13.54 14.94
CA GLY A 183 -3.61 13.57 14.72
C GLY A 183 -3.97 13.54 13.24
N TYR A 184 -3.14 12.94 12.39
CA TYR A 184 -3.30 12.88 10.93
C TYR A 184 -3.34 14.24 10.22
N ARG A 185 -2.86 15.33 10.88
CA ARG A 185 -2.87 16.69 10.31
C ARG A 185 -2.08 16.84 9.02
N HIS A 186 -1.06 16.00 8.79
CA HIS A 186 -0.30 15.99 7.54
C HIS A 186 -1.16 15.81 6.28
N ILE A 187 -2.38 15.29 6.43
CA ILE A 187 -3.34 15.11 5.33
C ILE A 187 -3.81 16.46 4.78
N PHE A 188 -3.89 17.50 5.62
CA PHE A 188 -4.40 18.82 5.22
C PHE A 188 -3.43 19.98 5.46
N SER A 189 -2.51 19.84 6.42
CA SER A 189 -1.81 20.98 6.98
C SER A 189 -0.35 21.00 6.57
N GLU A 190 0.09 22.16 6.14
CA GLU A 190 1.50 22.48 5.96
C GLU A 190 2.26 22.56 7.30
N GLU A 191 1.55 22.79 8.41
CA GLU A 191 2.11 22.94 9.75
C GLU A 191 2.33 21.60 10.48
N SER A 192 2.01 20.49 9.85
CA SER A 192 2.28 19.18 10.45
C SER A 192 3.77 18.91 10.54
N LYS A 193 4.21 18.27 11.65
CA LYS A 193 5.60 17.79 11.79
C LYS A 193 6.05 16.81 10.69
N PHE A 194 5.12 16.28 9.92
CA PHE A 194 5.37 15.39 8.78
C PHE A 194 5.45 16.11 7.44
N SER A 195 5.10 17.39 7.38
CA SER A 195 5.31 18.24 6.21
C SER A 195 6.75 18.74 6.14
N GLY A 196 7.19 19.16 4.97
CA GLY A 196 8.51 19.73 4.77
C GLY A 196 8.63 21.14 5.42
N PRO A 197 9.86 21.62 5.62
CA PRO A 197 10.11 22.92 6.27
C PRO A 197 9.62 24.12 5.45
N ASN A 198 9.39 23.93 4.16
CA ASN A 198 8.91 24.96 3.22
C ASN A 198 7.39 24.84 2.93
N GLY A 199 6.66 24.02 3.71
CA GLY A 199 5.28 23.70 3.45
C GLY A 199 5.10 22.57 2.45
N MET A 200 3.96 22.55 1.73
CA MET A 200 3.68 21.54 0.73
C MET A 200 4.44 21.81 -0.56
N GLU A 201 5.19 20.81 -1.02
CA GLU A 201 5.93 20.86 -2.28
C GLU A 201 5.36 19.82 -3.26
N PHE A 202 5.30 20.19 -4.54
CA PHE A 202 4.72 19.34 -5.59
C PHE A 202 5.65 19.23 -6.78
N ARG A 203 5.58 18.08 -7.47
CA ARG A 203 6.29 17.80 -8.74
C ARG A 203 5.37 17.10 -9.73
N LEU A 204 5.77 17.05 -10.99
CA LEU A 204 5.07 16.28 -12.01
C LEU A 204 5.52 14.82 -12.00
N ILE A 205 4.57 13.90 -12.26
CA ILE A 205 4.87 12.46 -12.35
C ILE A 205 5.88 12.18 -13.47
N SER A 206 5.85 12.97 -14.55
CA SER A 206 6.83 12.89 -15.65
C SER A 206 8.28 13.20 -15.25
N GLU A 207 8.50 13.83 -14.09
CA GLU A 207 9.84 14.13 -13.56
C GLU A 207 10.41 12.97 -12.71
N ILE A 208 9.64 11.92 -12.52
CA ILE A 208 10.09 10.76 -11.77
C ILE A 208 11.10 9.98 -12.64
N GLU A 209 12.35 9.95 -12.20
CA GLU A 209 13.40 9.16 -12.84
C GLU A 209 13.06 7.66 -12.83
N GLU A 210 13.32 6.97 -13.94
CA GLU A 210 13.14 5.53 -14.11
C GLU A 210 14.15 4.69 -13.30
#